data_833a665ef81968f1ceb8af8c549515ff
#
_entry.id   833a665ef81968f1ceb8af8c549515ff
#
_cell.length_a   1.000
_cell.length_b   1.000
_cell.length_c   1.000
_cell.angle_alpha   90.00
_cell.angle_beta   90.00
_cell.angle_gamma   90.00
#
_symmetry.space_group_name_H-M   'P 1'
#
loop_
_entity.id
_entity.type
_entity.pdbx_description
1 polymer ?
#
loop_
_entity_poly.entity_id
_entity_poly.type
_entity_poly.pdbx_seq_one_letter_code
_entity_poly.pdbx_strand_id
1 'polypeptide(L)'
;MAKPFDVSKFRKDITKSIDGLSIGFNDPTDWISTGNYALNYLISGDFNKGVPLGKVTVFAGESGAGKSYFASGNIVKSAQAQGIFVVLVDTENALDEAWLKALGVDTSESKLLKLSMSMIDDVAKTVSTFMKDYKALPDGERPKVLFVIDSLGMMLTPTDVNQFEAGDMKGDLGRKPKALTALVRNTVNMFGSYNVGMVCTNHTYASQDMFDPDDKISGGQGFIYASSIVVAMRKLKLKEDEDGNKITQVKGIRAACKVMKTRYAKPFESVQVKIPYETGMNPYSGLVDLAEGTGLLTKQGNRLRFLTSDKQEILQFRKAWERNEDGCLDKVMRDFNKIEEVLSTPEEEVISEEVIIEEVHEQPTE
;
A
#
# COMPACT_ATOMS: atom_id res chain seq x y z
N MET A 1 33.90 -4.76 43.28
CA MET A 1 32.90 -5.25 42.28
C MET A 1 32.37 -4.05 41.51
N ALA A 2 32.38 -4.07 40.19
CA ALA A 2 31.81 -3.01 39.36
C ALA A 2 30.30 -3.00 39.59
N LYS A 3 29.70 -1.79 39.75
CA LYS A 3 28.23 -1.68 39.86
C LYS A 3 27.58 -2.19 38.56
N PRO A 4 26.50 -2.98 38.64
CA PRO A 4 25.80 -3.43 37.45
C PRO A 4 25.29 -2.23 36.64
N PHE A 5 25.29 -2.36 35.30
CA PHE A 5 24.82 -1.32 34.40
C PHE A 5 23.33 -1.05 34.64
N ASP A 6 22.99 0.19 34.95
CA ASP A 6 21.60 0.61 35.21
C ASP A 6 20.94 1.07 33.89
N VAL A 7 20.17 0.17 33.27
CA VAL A 7 19.44 0.41 32.02
C VAL A 7 18.40 1.53 32.18
N SER A 8 17.76 1.65 33.36
CA SER A 8 16.74 2.68 33.59
C SER A 8 17.34 4.08 33.65
N LYS A 9 18.51 4.20 34.28
CA LYS A 9 19.27 5.47 34.33
C LYS A 9 19.75 5.82 32.92
N PHE A 10 20.36 4.87 32.20
CA PHE A 10 20.82 5.08 30.81
C PHE A 10 19.67 5.55 29.90
N ARG A 11 18.49 4.91 29.99
CA ARG A 11 17.30 5.30 29.22
C ARG A 11 16.88 6.73 29.48
N LYS A 12 16.85 7.16 30.75
CA LYS A 12 16.52 8.54 31.14
C LYS A 12 17.56 9.54 30.64
N ASP A 13 18.82 9.20 30.77
CA ASP A 13 19.92 10.11 30.41
C ASP A 13 19.99 10.33 28.90
N ILE A 14 19.84 9.26 28.09
CA ILE A 14 19.86 9.38 26.62
C ILE A 14 18.64 10.12 26.08
N THR A 15 17.46 9.94 26.69
CA THR A 15 16.23 10.68 26.30
C THR A 15 16.37 12.18 26.56
N LYS A 16 17.12 12.57 27.58
CA LYS A 16 17.35 13.99 27.90
C LYS A 16 18.45 14.63 27.06
N SER A 17 19.41 13.80 26.56
CA SER A 17 20.60 14.31 25.85
C SER A 17 20.40 14.47 24.35
N ILE A 18 19.36 13.84 23.77
CA ILE A 18 19.09 13.86 22.32
C ILE A 18 17.68 14.39 22.08
N ASP A 19 17.59 15.60 21.54
CA ASP A 19 16.31 16.19 21.15
C ASP A 19 15.63 15.38 20.04
N GLY A 20 14.34 15.12 20.21
CA GLY A 20 13.54 14.37 19.24
C GLY A 20 13.79 12.85 19.23
N LEU A 21 14.50 12.32 20.24
CA LEU A 21 14.68 10.88 20.39
C LEU A 21 13.33 10.20 20.66
N SER A 22 12.90 9.33 19.77
CA SER A 22 11.76 8.43 19.96
C SER A 22 12.22 7.14 20.63
N ILE A 23 11.50 6.71 21.67
CA ILE A 23 11.76 5.44 22.36
C ILE A 23 10.60 4.47 22.06
N GLY A 24 10.94 3.25 21.70
CA GLY A 24 9.96 2.19 21.42
C GLY A 24 9.87 1.90 19.93
N PHE A 25 8.80 1.16 19.56
CA PHE A 25 8.51 0.81 18.17
C PHE A 25 7.72 1.94 17.51
N ASN A 26 8.06 2.25 16.26
CA ASN A 26 7.35 3.24 15.44
C ASN A 26 6.45 2.53 14.42
N ASP A 27 5.58 1.64 14.93
CA ASP A 27 4.59 0.97 14.09
C ASP A 27 3.49 1.96 13.71
N PRO A 28 2.99 1.90 12.47
CA PRO A 28 1.91 2.78 12.04
C PRO A 28 0.63 2.49 12.83
N THR A 29 0.03 3.51 13.39
CA THR A 29 -1.28 3.43 14.06
C THR A 29 -2.43 3.73 13.10
N ASP A 30 -2.15 4.58 12.11
CA ASP A 30 -3.14 5.06 11.15
C ASP A 30 -2.84 4.56 9.75
N TRP A 31 -3.87 3.98 9.13
CA TRP A 31 -3.82 3.38 7.81
C TRP A 31 -4.93 3.92 6.91
N ILE A 32 -4.60 4.14 5.66
CA ILE A 32 -5.52 4.65 4.64
C ILE A 32 -5.77 3.54 3.63
N SER A 33 -7.04 3.22 3.37
CA SER A 33 -7.38 2.21 2.37
C SER A 33 -6.98 2.66 0.97
N THR A 34 -6.49 1.74 0.14
CA THR A 34 -6.31 1.95 -1.31
C THR A 34 -7.64 1.98 -2.06
N GLY A 35 -8.76 1.69 -1.39
CA GLY A 35 -10.06 1.48 -1.99
C GLY A 35 -10.29 0.06 -2.53
N ASN A 36 -9.30 -0.84 -2.39
CA ASN A 36 -9.40 -2.22 -2.82
C ASN A 36 -8.94 -3.18 -1.71
N TYR A 37 -9.80 -4.11 -1.32
CA TYR A 37 -9.54 -5.02 -0.20
C TYR A 37 -8.37 -5.96 -0.46
N ALA A 38 -8.31 -6.57 -1.64
CA ALA A 38 -7.23 -7.50 -1.97
C ALA A 38 -5.86 -6.81 -2.00
N LEU A 39 -5.77 -5.60 -2.57
CA LEU A 39 -4.52 -4.83 -2.57
C LEU A 39 -4.13 -4.38 -1.15
N ASN A 40 -5.09 -3.95 -0.33
CA ASN A 40 -4.85 -3.64 1.08
C ASN A 40 -4.21 -4.84 1.79
N TYR A 41 -4.80 -6.03 1.64
CA TYR A 41 -4.30 -7.26 2.25
C TYR A 41 -2.87 -7.59 1.80
N LEU A 42 -2.58 -7.50 0.51
CA LEU A 42 -1.22 -7.74 0.00
C LEU A 42 -0.19 -6.73 0.55
N ILE A 43 -0.60 -5.51 0.86
CA ILE A 43 0.29 -4.48 1.42
C ILE A 43 0.54 -4.70 2.91
N SER A 44 -0.50 -5.02 3.68
CA SER A 44 -0.48 -4.93 5.15
C SER A 44 -0.84 -6.21 5.90
N GLY A 45 -1.43 -7.20 5.23
CA GLY A 45 -2.04 -8.36 5.87
C GLY A 45 -3.44 -8.09 6.44
N ASP A 46 -4.04 -6.92 6.15
CA ASP A 46 -5.37 -6.53 6.64
C ASP A 46 -6.18 -5.91 5.48
N PHE A 47 -7.40 -6.36 5.27
CA PHE A 47 -8.25 -5.92 4.17
C PHE A 47 -8.62 -4.43 4.22
N ASN A 48 -8.54 -3.79 5.37
CA ASN A 48 -8.89 -2.39 5.57
C ASN A 48 -7.68 -1.46 5.65
N LYS A 49 -6.46 -2.00 5.74
CA LYS A 49 -5.21 -1.25 5.90
C LYS A 49 -4.40 -1.25 4.60
N GLY A 50 -4.42 -0.14 3.88
CA GLY A 50 -3.64 0.06 2.66
C GLY A 50 -2.29 0.72 2.93
N VAL A 51 -2.24 2.05 2.88
CA VAL A 51 -1.01 2.83 3.06
C VAL A 51 -0.95 3.45 4.47
N PRO A 52 0.18 3.33 5.19
CA PRO A 52 0.30 3.83 6.55
C PRO A 52 0.73 5.30 6.59
N LEU A 53 0.25 6.06 7.57
CA LEU A 53 0.88 7.31 7.99
C LEU A 53 2.24 7.03 8.67
N GLY A 54 3.11 8.01 8.73
CA GLY A 54 4.49 7.88 9.24
C GLY A 54 5.46 7.20 8.27
N LYS A 55 5.02 6.85 7.06
CA LYS A 55 5.81 6.09 6.08
C LYS A 55 5.68 6.67 4.67
N VAL A 56 6.54 6.18 3.77
CA VAL A 56 6.49 6.50 2.34
C VAL A 56 6.12 5.25 1.54
N THR A 57 5.08 5.39 0.71
CA THR A 57 4.58 4.37 -0.21
C THR A 57 4.76 4.83 -1.65
N VAL A 58 5.21 3.96 -2.53
CA VAL A 58 5.42 4.25 -3.96
C VAL A 58 4.59 3.31 -4.83
N PHE A 59 3.80 3.89 -5.72
CA PHE A 59 3.12 3.19 -6.82
C PHE A 59 3.87 3.48 -8.12
N ALA A 60 4.51 2.46 -8.69
CA ALA A 60 5.32 2.61 -9.89
C ALA A 60 4.75 1.78 -11.04
N GLY A 61 4.73 2.32 -12.25
CA GLY A 61 4.22 1.59 -13.41
C GLY A 61 4.21 2.41 -14.68
N GLU A 62 3.87 1.76 -15.79
CA GLU A 62 3.72 2.40 -17.10
C GLU A 62 2.59 3.44 -17.11
N SER A 63 2.56 4.26 -18.15
CA SER A 63 1.48 5.25 -18.33
C SER A 63 0.12 4.54 -18.51
N GLY A 64 -0.89 5.05 -17.77
CA GLY A 64 -2.25 4.49 -17.79
C GLY A 64 -2.41 3.18 -17.02
N ALA A 65 -1.44 2.78 -16.17
CA ALA A 65 -1.57 1.60 -15.31
C ALA A 65 -2.48 1.80 -14.08
N GLY A 66 -3.00 3.03 -13.88
CA GLY A 66 -3.91 3.35 -12.77
C GLY A 66 -3.22 3.96 -11.55
N LYS A 67 -1.94 4.38 -11.65
CA LYS A 67 -1.19 4.97 -10.52
C LYS A 67 -1.92 6.16 -9.88
N SER A 68 -2.24 7.18 -10.69
CA SER A 68 -2.96 8.38 -10.22
C SER A 68 -4.37 8.06 -9.73
N TYR A 69 -5.03 7.06 -10.33
CA TYR A 69 -6.35 6.58 -9.90
C TYR A 69 -6.31 6.08 -8.45
N PHE A 70 -5.28 5.31 -8.08
CA PHE A 70 -5.08 4.88 -6.70
C PHE A 70 -4.56 6.02 -5.82
N ALA A 71 -3.44 6.65 -6.19
CA ALA A 71 -2.74 7.60 -5.33
C ALA A 71 -3.51 8.91 -5.16
N SER A 72 -3.86 9.58 -6.27
CA SER A 72 -4.49 10.91 -6.27
C SER A 72 -6.02 10.84 -6.19
N GLY A 73 -6.62 9.69 -6.50
CA GLY A 73 -8.06 9.43 -6.39
C GLY A 73 -8.43 8.70 -5.10
N ASN A 74 -8.39 7.36 -5.12
CA ASN A 74 -8.95 6.53 -4.06
C ASN A 74 -8.30 6.72 -2.69
N ILE A 75 -6.96 6.81 -2.63
CA ILE A 75 -6.25 7.01 -1.37
C ILE A 75 -6.56 8.39 -0.78
N VAL A 76 -6.60 9.44 -1.62
CA VAL A 76 -7.00 10.79 -1.19
C VAL A 76 -8.42 10.79 -0.64
N LYS A 77 -9.39 10.23 -1.37
CA LYS A 77 -10.77 10.06 -0.91
C LYS A 77 -10.84 9.31 0.43
N SER A 78 -10.11 8.20 0.55
CA SER A 78 -10.09 7.40 1.78
C SER A 78 -9.46 8.16 2.95
N ALA A 79 -8.43 8.97 2.70
CA ALA A 79 -7.80 9.83 3.69
C ALA A 79 -8.77 10.92 4.20
N GLN A 80 -9.44 11.60 3.27
CA GLN A 80 -10.41 12.64 3.59
C GLN A 80 -11.60 12.11 4.39
N ALA A 81 -12.07 10.89 4.11
CA ALA A 81 -13.11 10.22 4.87
C ALA A 81 -12.72 9.97 6.34
N GLN A 82 -11.40 9.88 6.63
CA GLN A 82 -10.85 9.75 7.97
C GLN A 82 -10.47 11.08 8.62
N GLY A 83 -10.81 12.23 8.00
CA GLY A 83 -10.44 13.56 8.49
C GLY A 83 -8.96 13.90 8.29
N ILE A 84 -8.24 13.18 7.43
CA ILE A 84 -6.84 13.45 7.11
C ILE A 84 -6.76 14.56 6.07
N PHE A 85 -6.00 15.61 6.36
CA PHE A 85 -5.73 16.69 5.40
C PHE A 85 -4.75 16.22 4.34
N VAL A 86 -4.99 16.58 3.07
CA VAL A 86 -4.15 16.13 1.95
C VAL A 86 -3.42 17.29 1.29
N VAL A 87 -2.12 17.13 1.12
CA VAL A 87 -1.28 18.00 0.28
C VAL A 87 -0.94 17.23 -1.00
N LEU A 88 -1.54 17.64 -2.11
CA LEU A 88 -1.38 17.00 -3.42
C LEU A 88 -0.43 17.83 -4.29
N VAL A 89 0.75 17.29 -4.55
CA VAL A 89 1.77 17.89 -5.42
C VAL A 89 1.65 17.27 -6.82
N ASP A 90 1.18 18.06 -7.78
CA ASP A 90 1.04 17.69 -9.18
C ASP A 90 2.27 18.20 -9.94
N THR A 91 3.17 17.28 -10.29
CA THR A 91 4.42 17.63 -11.01
C THR A 91 4.28 17.53 -12.52
N GLU A 92 3.20 16.96 -13.00
CA GLU A 92 2.90 16.79 -14.42
C GLU A 92 1.91 17.86 -14.94
N ASN A 93 1.29 18.64 -14.05
CA ASN A 93 0.18 19.55 -14.34
C ASN A 93 -0.97 18.84 -15.09
N ALA A 94 -1.22 17.58 -14.74
CA ALA A 94 -2.14 16.70 -15.44
C ALA A 94 -3.41 16.37 -14.64
N LEU A 95 -3.45 16.73 -13.35
CA LEU A 95 -4.58 16.42 -12.48
C LEU A 95 -5.67 17.48 -12.62
N ASP A 96 -6.76 17.07 -13.22
CA ASP A 96 -7.96 17.89 -13.44
C ASP A 96 -8.91 17.81 -12.23
N GLU A 97 -9.50 18.96 -11.84
CA GLU A 97 -10.38 19.06 -10.68
C GLU A 97 -11.69 18.27 -10.89
N ALA A 98 -12.26 18.33 -12.09
CA ALA A 98 -13.49 17.61 -12.40
C ALA A 98 -13.27 16.09 -12.33
N TRP A 99 -12.09 15.62 -12.77
CA TRP A 99 -11.72 14.22 -12.64
C TRP A 99 -11.56 13.79 -11.18
N LEU A 100 -10.91 14.59 -10.34
CA LEU A 100 -10.78 14.31 -8.91
C LEU A 100 -12.15 14.24 -8.23
N LYS A 101 -13.04 15.21 -8.53
CA LYS A 101 -14.44 15.22 -8.03
C LYS A 101 -15.21 13.99 -8.49
N ALA A 102 -15.05 13.58 -9.75
CA ALA A 102 -15.71 12.37 -10.27
C ALA A 102 -15.26 11.08 -9.53
N LEU A 103 -14.04 11.04 -9.00
CA LEU A 103 -13.56 9.96 -8.14
C LEU A 103 -14.06 10.07 -6.69
N GLY A 104 -14.72 11.17 -6.34
CA GLY A 104 -15.23 11.45 -5.01
C GLY A 104 -14.25 12.12 -4.06
N VAL A 105 -13.22 12.76 -4.61
CA VAL A 105 -12.28 13.60 -3.85
C VAL A 105 -12.95 14.94 -3.55
N ASP A 106 -12.87 15.37 -2.31
CA ASP A 106 -13.29 16.73 -1.88
C ASP A 106 -12.13 17.69 -2.18
N THR A 107 -12.37 18.61 -3.14
CA THR A 107 -11.36 19.58 -3.59
C THR A 107 -11.43 20.91 -2.83
N SER A 108 -12.24 21.00 -1.76
CA SER A 108 -12.29 22.20 -0.91
C SER A 108 -10.95 22.46 -0.22
N GLU A 109 -10.62 23.73 -0.01
CA GLU A 109 -9.37 24.17 0.64
C GLU A 109 -9.22 23.63 2.08
N SER A 110 -10.32 23.31 2.73
CA SER A 110 -10.33 22.72 4.08
C SER A 110 -9.92 21.25 4.10
N LYS A 111 -9.88 20.56 2.94
CA LYS A 111 -9.58 19.12 2.79
C LYS A 111 -8.38 18.83 1.92
N LEU A 112 -8.10 19.70 0.95
CA LEU A 112 -7.09 19.49 -0.07
C LEU A 112 -6.31 20.78 -0.36
N LEU A 113 -5.00 20.73 -0.26
CA LEU A 113 -4.09 21.73 -0.82
C LEU A 113 -3.44 21.15 -2.07
N LYS A 114 -3.86 21.58 -3.27
CA LYS A 114 -3.20 21.20 -4.52
C LYS A 114 -2.09 22.21 -4.85
N LEU A 115 -0.90 21.70 -5.08
CA LEU A 115 0.29 22.47 -5.45
C LEU A 115 0.82 21.97 -6.80
N SER A 116 1.19 22.89 -7.68
CA SER A 116 1.89 22.58 -8.93
C SER A 116 3.36 22.93 -8.73
N MET A 117 4.23 21.92 -8.71
CA MET A 117 5.67 22.06 -8.50
C MET A 117 6.41 21.06 -9.38
N SER A 118 7.49 21.48 -10.04
CA SER A 118 8.32 20.61 -10.85
C SER A 118 9.70 20.34 -10.26
N MET A 119 10.18 21.16 -9.32
CA MET A 119 11.54 21.04 -8.78
C MET A 119 11.58 20.14 -7.54
N ILE A 120 12.54 19.21 -7.49
CA ILE A 120 12.77 18.34 -6.32
C ILE A 120 13.07 19.18 -5.08
N ASP A 121 13.84 20.27 -5.24
CA ASP A 121 14.24 21.14 -4.13
C ASP A 121 13.04 21.90 -3.53
N ASP A 122 12.08 22.31 -4.37
CA ASP A 122 10.86 22.99 -3.91
C ASP A 122 9.96 22.04 -3.12
N VAL A 123 9.81 20.79 -3.59
CA VAL A 123 9.08 19.76 -2.85
C VAL A 123 9.76 19.46 -1.51
N ALA A 124 11.08 19.32 -1.50
CA ALA A 124 11.85 19.10 -0.28
C ALA A 124 11.70 20.26 0.72
N LYS A 125 11.76 21.51 0.22
CA LYS A 125 11.54 22.72 1.02
C LYS A 125 10.13 22.77 1.60
N THR A 126 9.11 22.46 0.79
CA THR A 126 7.70 22.42 1.22
C THR A 126 7.51 21.42 2.37
N VAL A 127 7.99 20.17 2.20
CA VAL A 127 7.91 19.13 3.23
C VAL A 127 8.68 19.56 4.49
N SER A 128 9.89 20.11 4.34
CA SER A 128 10.73 20.53 5.47
C SER A 128 10.10 21.68 6.24
N THR A 129 9.57 22.69 5.56
CA THR A 129 8.90 23.85 6.19
C THR A 129 7.64 23.39 6.91
N PHE A 130 6.81 22.57 6.26
CA PHE A 130 5.63 21.99 6.89
C PHE A 130 6.01 21.24 8.20
N MET A 131 7.01 20.37 8.15
CA MET A 131 7.40 19.56 9.29
C MET A 131 8.00 20.39 10.42
N LYS A 132 8.67 21.51 10.11
CA LYS A 132 9.15 22.46 11.13
C LYS A 132 7.98 23.06 11.92
N ASP A 133 6.98 23.56 11.21
CA ASP A 133 5.80 24.19 11.83
C ASP A 133 4.93 23.13 12.54
N TYR A 134 4.77 21.97 11.93
CA TYR A 134 4.03 20.84 12.49
C TYR A 134 4.61 20.36 13.85
N LYS A 135 5.95 20.26 13.94
CA LYS A 135 6.63 19.85 15.16
C LYS A 135 6.51 20.90 16.29
N ALA A 136 6.32 22.16 15.95
CA ALA A 136 6.10 23.22 16.91
C ALA A 136 4.72 23.17 17.59
N LEU A 137 3.76 22.46 16.99
CA LEU A 137 2.43 22.25 17.58
C LEU A 137 2.51 21.25 18.75
N PRO A 138 1.69 21.43 19.80
CA PRO A 138 1.49 20.41 20.83
C PRO A 138 1.02 19.08 20.25
N ASP A 139 1.40 17.95 20.83
CA ASP A 139 1.09 16.62 20.31
C ASP A 139 -0.42 16.39 20.06
N GLY A 140 -1.28 16.90 20.96
CA GLY A 140 -2.74 16.76 20.82
C GLY A 140 -3.40 17.64 19.77
N GLU A 141 -2.66 18.63 19.22
CA GLU A 141 -3.16 19.58 18.23
C GLU A 141 -2.66 19.28 16.82
N ARG A 142 -1.76 18.29 16.67
CA ARG A 142 -1.18 17.91 15.38
C ARG A 142 -2.20 17.17 14.51
N PRO A 143 -2.58 17.73 13.35
CA PRO A 143 -3.50 17.04 12.43
C PRO A 143 -2.83 15.83 11.78
N LYS A 144 -3.63 14.88 11.32
CA LYS A 144 -3.15 13.83 10.40
C LYS A 144 -3.04 14.42 9.01
N VAL A 145 -1.90 14.17 8.33
CA VAL A 145 -1.64 14.74 7.00
C VAL A 145 -1.07 13.69 6.06
N LEU A 146 -1.55 13.70 4.83
CA LEU A 146 -1.04 12.89 3.73
C LEU A 146 -0.48 13.79 2.63
N PHE A 147 0.80 13.63 2.32
CA PHE A 147 1.39 14.15 1.09
C PHE A 147 1.19 13.16 -0.05
N VAL A 148 0.74 13.63 -1.20
CA VAL A 148 0.67 12.84 -2.44
C VAL A 148 1.50 13.55 -3.48
N ILE A 149 2.46 12.84 -4.10
CA ILE A 149 3.32 13.38 -5.16
C ILE A 149 3.07 12.60 -6.44
N ASP A 150 2.51 13.25 -7.43
CA ASP A 150 2.18 12.67 -8.73
C ASP A 150 2.88 13.47 -9.85
N SER A 151 4.05 13.06 -10.33
CA SER A 151 4.87 11.89 -10.03
C SER A 151 6.32 12.26 -9.69
N LEU A 152 7.05 11.37 -9.00
CA LEU A 152 8.50 11.55 -8.73
C LEU A 152 9.32 11.61 -10.02
N GLY A 153 8.95 10.84 -11.03
CA GLY A 153 9.69 10.70 -12.28
C GLY A 153 9.76 11.99 -13.11
N MET A 154 8.77 12.87 -12.98
CA MET A 154 8.68 14.11 -13.76
C MET A 154 9.37 15.31 -13.08
N MET A 155 9.76 15.18 -11.81
CA MET A 155 10.48 16.26 -11.15
C MET A 155 11.83 16.54 -11.78
N LEU A 156 12.26 17.78 -11.68
CA LEU A 156 13.49 18.32 -12.26
C LEU A 156 14.52 18.66 -11.17
N THR A 157 15.79 18.63 -11.56
CA THR A 157 16.90 19.22 -10.80
C THR A 157 17.26 20.58 -11.38
N PRO A 158 17.96 21.47 -10.64
CA PRO A 158 18.51 22.71 -11.24
C PRO A 158 19.39 22.45 -12.44
N THR A 159 20.07 21.31 -12.50
CA THR A 159 20.89 20.92 -13.64
C THR A 159 20.04 20.65 -14.89
N ASP A 160 18.89 19.97 -14.73
CA ASP A 160 17.98 19.72 -15.86
C ASP A 160 17.51 21.05 -16.48
N VAL A 161 17.17 22.05 -15.65
CA VAL A 161 16.72 23.37 -16.11
C VAL A 161 17.86 24.12 -16.81
N ASN A 162 19.04 24.18 -16.19
CA ASN A 162 20.20 24.89 -16.78
C ASN A 162 20.63 24.26 -18.12
N GLN A 163 20.58 22.94 -18.23
CA GLN A 163 20.89 22.25 -19.51
C GLN A 163 19.85 22.56 -20.58
N PHE A 164 18.57 22.59 -20.22
CA PHE A 164 17.50 22.94 -21.15
C PHE A 164 17.66 24.38 -21.66
N GLU A 165 17.93 25.34 -20.77
CA GLU A 165 18.17 26.75 -21.12
C GLU A 165 19.42 26.94 -22.01
N ALA A 166 20.44 26.12 -21.77
CA ALA A 166 21.65 26.11 -22.59
C ALA A 166 21.50 25.37 -23.92
N GLY A 167 20.34 24.72 -24.16
CA GLY A 167 20.13 23.88 -25.35
C GLY A 167 20.94 22.57 -25.31
N ASP A 168 21.48 22.19 -24.16
CA ASP A 168 22.24 20.95 -23.96
C ASP A 168 21.36 19.85 -23.38
N MET A 169 21.03 18.85 -24.21
CA MET A 169 20.15 17.74 -23.85
C MET A 169 20.92 16.49 -23.35
N LYS A 170 22.15 16.65 -22.92
CA LYS A 170 23.00 15.54 -22.44
C LYS A 170 22.60 14.99 -21.07
N GLY A 171 21.45 14.75 -20.76
CA GLY A 171 20.94 14.10 -19.55
C GLY A 171 21.78 14.20 -18.27
N ASP A 172 21.13 14.31 -17.14
CA ASP A 172 21.77 14.40 -15.82
C ASP A 172 22.30 13.03 -15.37
N LEU A 173 23.60 12.81 -15.51
CA LEU A 173 24.29 11.57 -15.13
C LEU A 173 24.25 11.32 -13.61
N GLY A 174 23.09 10.89 -13.10
CA GLY A 174 22.94 10.36 -11.74
C GLY A 174 22.65 11.39 -10.64
N ARG A 175 22.47 12.69 -10.93
CA ARG A 175 22.10 13.69 -9.92
C ARG A 175 20.64 13.58 -9.50
N LYS A 176 19.73 13.42 -10.44
CA LYS A 176 18.31 13.21 -10.19
C LYS A 176 18.04 11.98 -9.30
N PRO A 177 18.60 10.77 -9.56
CA PRO A 177 18.50 9.64 -8.65
C PRO A 177 19.01 9.92 -7.22
N LYS A 178 20.10 10.67 -7.09
CA LYS A 178 20.62 11.08 -5.77
C LYS A 178 19.67 12.06 -5.06
N ALA A 179 19.12 13.03 -5.76
CA ALA A 179 18.17 14.01 -5.21
C ALA A 179 16.87 13.33 -4.77
N LEU A 180 16.30 12.43 -5.59
CA LEU A 180 15.12 11.64 -5.22
C LEU A 180 15.37 10.74 -4.01
N THR A 181 16.53 10.09 -3.96
CA THR A 181 16.93 9.28 -2.80
C THR A 181 17.04 10.14 -1.54
N ALA A 182 17.63 11.34 -1.63
CA ALA A 182 17.75 12.27 -0.52
C ALA A 182 16.37 12.76 -0.05
N LEU A 183 15.48 13.14 -0.98
CA LEU A 183 14.11 13.55 -0.67
C LEU A 183 13.39 12.45 0.14
N VAL A 184 13.30 11.23 -0.40
CA VAL A 184 12.55 10.14 0.24
C VAL A 184 13.18 9.74 1.57
N ARG A 185 14.51 9.60 1.65
CA ARG A 185 15.20 9.25 2.89
C ARG A 185 14.98 10.28 4.00
N ASN A 186 15.08 11.57 3.69
CA ASN A 186 14.85 12.63 4.66
C ASN A 186 13.38 12.68 5.09
N THR A 187 12.45 12.51 4.16
CA THR A 187 11.01 12.42 4.46
C THR A 187 10.70 11.26 5.41
N VAL A 188 11.23 10.06 5.15
CA VAL A 188 11.06 8.90 6.05
C VAL A 188 11.55 9.21 7.45
N ASN A 189 12.73 9.84 7.59
CA ASN A 189 13.28 10.22 8.89
C ASN A 189 12.46 11.30 9.59
N MET A 190 11.91 12.25 8.84
CA MET A 190 11.12 13.35 9.39
C MET A 190 9.72 12.90 9.82
N PHE A 191 9.12 11.94 9.12
CA PHE A 191 7.75 11.48 9.34
C PHE A 191 7.66 10.36 10.38
N GLY A 192 8.72 9.59 10.60
CA GLY A 192 8.72 8.30 11.28
C GLY A 192 8.01 8.20 12.63
N SER A 193 7.90 9.31 13.37
CA SER A 193 7.23 9.37 14.69
C SER A 193 5.95 10.22 14.66
N TYR A 194 5.49 10.62 13.48
CA TYR A 194 4.37 11.54 13.33
C TYR A 194 3.28 10.95 12.42
N ASN A 195 2.05 11.44 12.59
CA ASN A 195 0.91 11.09 11.76
C ASN A 195 0.91 11.87 10.42
N VAL A 196 2.05 11.85 9.76
CA VAL A 196 2.27 12.45 8.44
C VAL A 196 2.79 11.36 7.53
N GLY A 197 2.09 11.07 6.44
CA GLY A 197 2.47 10.05 5.46
C GLY A 197 2.77 10.65 4.09
N MET A 198 3.38 9.86 3.21
CA MET A 198 3.60 10.23 1.82
C MET A 198 3.29 9.06 0.89
N VAL A 199 2.52 9.35 -0.15
CA VAL A 199 2.27 8.46 -1.28
C VAL A 199 2.83 9.11 -2.53
N CYS A 200 3.63 8.36 -3.29
CA CYS A 200 4.21 8.84 -4.53
C CYS A 200 3.83 7.93 -5.68
N THR A 201 3.63 8.52 -6.86
CA THR A 201 3.63 7.77 -8.11
C THR A 201 4.99 7.87 -8.80
N ASN A 202 5.32 6.89 -9.63
CA ASN A 202 6.53 6.91 -10.43
C ASN A 202 6.37 6.09 -11.72
N HIS A 203 7.24 6.32 -12.69
CA HIS A 203 7.25 5.59 -13.95
C HIS A 203 8.16 4.35 -13.87
N THR A 204 7.83 3.34 -14.67
CA THR A 204 8.68 2.20 -14.94
C THR A 204 9.10 2.19 -16.40
N TYR A 205 10.21 1.54 -16.67
CA TYR A 205 10.69 1.22 -18.02
C TYR A 205 11.04 -0.27 -18.11
N ALA A 206 10.92 -0.83 -19.31
CA ALA A 206 11.20 -2.23 -19.54
C ALA A 206 12.64 -2.58 -19.16
N SER A 207 12.82 -3.68 -18.45
CA SER A 207 14.16 -4.22 -18.18
C SER A 207 14.80 -4.68 -19.50
N GLN A 208 16.07 -4.32 -19.67
CA GLN A 208 16.91 -4.84 -20.78
C GLN A 208 17.63 -6.12 -20.36
N ASP A 209 17.51 -6.52 -19.11
CA ASP A 209 18.13 -7.73 -18.56
C ASP A 209 17.23 -8.94 -18.79
N MET A 210 17.72 -9.91 -19.57
CA MET A 210 16.98 -11.13 -19.87
C MET A 210 16.81 -12.05 -18.63
N PHE A 211 17.66 -11.89 -17.61
CA PHE A 211 17.60 -12.67 -16.36
C PHE A 211 16.75 -12.02 -15.28
N ASP A 212 16.45 -10.71 -15.43
CA ASP A 212 15.55 -9.97 -14.53
C ASP A 212 14.49 -9.23 -15.36
N PRO A 213 13.41 -9.91 -15.76
CA PRO A 213 12.40 -9.38 -16.67
C PRO A 213 11.44 -8.36 -16.02
N ASP A 214 11.55 -8.14 -14.71
CA ASP A 214 10.71 -7.17 -14.03
C ASP A 214 11.09 -5.74 -14.45
N ASP A 215 10.07 -4.91 -14.70
CA ASP A 215 10.25 -3.50 -15.08
C ASP A 215 11.06 -2.75 -14.02
N LYS A 216 11.99 -1.93 -14.47
CA LYS A 216 12.80 -1.09 -13.58
C LYS A 216 12.06 0.21 -13.26
N ILE A 217 12.10 0.61 -11.99
CA ILE A 217 11.50 1.86 -11.54
C ILE A 217 12.46 3.02 -11.85
N SER A 218 11.95 4.08 -12.47
CA SER A 218 12.73 5.28 -12.81
C SER A 218 13.26 5.98 -11.55
N GLY A 219 14.42 6.62 -11.64
CA GLY A 219 15.00 7.38 -10.52
C GLY A 219 15.95 6.60 -9.61
N GLY A 220 16.31 5.36 -9.97
CA GLY A 220 17.33 4.57 -9.30
C GLY A 220 16.82 3.77 -8.09
N GLN A 221 17.71 2.93 -7.51
CA GLN A 221 17.36 2.00 -6.44
C GLN A 221 17.28 2.67 -5.05
N GLY A 222 17.97 3.78 -4.85
CA GLY A 222 18.16 4.35 -3.50
C GLY A 222 16.85 4.77 -2.84
N PHE A 223 15.92 5.41 -3.57
CA PHE A 223 14.64 5.81 -3.00
C PHE A 223 13.71 4.61 -2.77
N ILE A 224 13.83 3.54 -3.57
CA ILE A 224 13.10 2.28 -3.38
C ILE A 224 13.49 1.65 -2.03
N TYR A 225 14.80 1.62 -1.74
CA TYR A 225 15.29 1.11 -0.45
C TYR A 225 14.82 1.96 0.74
N ALA A 226 14.73 3.28 0.57
CA ALA A 226 14.25 4.18 1.60
C ALA A 226 12.73 4.05 1.85
N SER A 227 11.93 3.77 0.82
CA SER A 227 10.47 3.61 0.92
C SER A 227 10.08 2.40 1.76
N SER A 228 8.94 2.46 2.43
CA SER A 228 8.42 1.35 3.25
C SER A 228 7.61 0.35 2.43
N ILE A 229 6.88 0.83 1.44
CA ILE A 229 6.03 0.04 0.56
C ILE A 229 6.30 0.46 -0.89
N VAL A 230 6.41 -0.53 -1.79
CA VAL A 230 6.55 -0.32 -3.23
C VAL A 230 5.63 -1.28 -3.96
N VAL A 231 4.72 -0.74 -4.76
CA VAL A 231 3.77 -1.48 -5.59
C VAL A 231 4.10 -1.21 -7.05
N ALA A 232 4.48 -2.26 -7.78
CA ALA A 232 4.64 -2.20 -9.23
C ALA A 232 3.30 -2.47 -9.92
N MET A 233 2.99 -1.69 -10.96
CA MET A 233 1.71 -1.72 -11.65
C MET A 233 1.90 -1.86 -13.15
N ARG A 234 1.21 -2.82 -13.76
CA ARG A 234 1.13 -3.02 -15.23
C ARG A 234 -0.30 -2.85 -15.71
N LYS A 235 -0.45 -2.32 -16.92
CA LYS A 235 -1.74 -2.12 -17.56
C LYS A 235 -2.10 -3.29 -18.46
N LEU A 236 -3.25 -3.91 -18.19
CA LEU A 236 -3.89 -4.85 -19.08
C LEU A 236 -5.24 -4.28 -19.55
N LYS A 237 -5.61 -4.55 -20.79
CA LYS A 237 -6.90 -4.10 -21.35
C LYS A 237 -8.04 -4.91 -20.72
N LEU A 238 -9.04 -4.25 -20.14
CA LEU A 238 -10.27 -4.88 -19.69
C LEU A 238 -11.23 -5.02 -20.88
N LYS A 239 -11.39 -6.25 -21.35
CA LYS A 239 -12.28 -6.64 -22.46
C LYS A 239 -13.36 -7.57 -21.95
N GLU A 240 -14.12 -7.08 -20.97
CA GLU A 240 -15.25 -7.78 -20.36
C GLU A 240 -16.42 -6.81 -20.21
N ASP A 241 -17.63 -7.31 -20.38
CA ASP A 241 -18.84 -6.58 -20.03
C ASP A 241 -19.11 -6.62 -18.51
N GLU A 242 -20.19 -5.99 -18.06
CA GLU A 242 -20.59 -5.98 -16.64
C GLU A 242 -20.89 -7.37 -16.10
N ASP A 243 -21.19 -8.27 -17.00
CA ASP A 243 -21.45 -9.67 -16.73
C ASP A 243 -20.20 -10.55 -16.72
N GLY A 244 -19.03 -10.00 -17.03
CA GLY A 244 -17.76 -10.73 -17.09
C GLY A 244 -17.57 -11.54 -18.38
N ASN A 245 -18.47 -11.38 -19.39
CA ASN A 245 -18.31 -12.04 -20.68
C ASN A 245 -17.26 -11.31 -21.51
N LYS A 246 -16.44 -12.07 -22.22
CA LYS A 246 -15.41 -11.50 -23.11
C LYS A 246 -16.04 -10.73 -24.27
N ILE A 247 -15.56 -9.51 -24.48
CA ILE A 247 -15.97 -8.62 -25.58
C ILE A 247 -14.75 -8.10 -26.33
N THR A 248 -14.95 -7.57 -27.53
CA THR A 248 -13.87 -6.99 -28.35
C THR A 248 -13.50 -5.58 -27.92
N GLN A 249 -14.46 -4.82 -27.41
CA GLN A 249 -14.29 -3.44 -26.97
C GLN A 249 -13.51 -3.37 -25.65
N VAL A 250 -12.64 -2.36 -25.51
CA VAL A 250 -11.96 -2.06 -24.25
C VAL A 250 -12.88 -1.23 -23.38
N LYS A 251 -13.33 -1.77 -22.26
CA LYS A 251 -14.24 -1.11 -21.30
C LYS A 251 -13.51 -0.50 -20.11
N GLY A 252 -12.21 -0.74 -19.99
CA GLY A 252 -11.42 -0.26 -18.85
C GLY A 252 -10.01 -0.82 -18.88
N ILE A 253 -9.38 -0.81 -17.71
CA ILE A 253 -8.09 -1.45 -17.47
C ILE A 253 -8.21 -2.52 -16.38
N ARG A 254 -7.30 -3.49 -16.43
CA ARG A 254 -6.91 -4.30 -15.28
C ARG A 254 -5.55 -3.79 -14.82
N ALA A 255 -5.49 -3.23 -13.64
CA ALA A 255 -4.26 -2.86 -12.99
C ALA A 255 -3.68 -4.13 -12.34
N ALA A 256 -2.62 -4.69 -12.91
CA ALA A 256 -1.87 -5.77 -12.29
C ALA A 256 -0.91 -5.16 -11.28
N CYS A 257 -1.26 -5.25 -10.00
CA CYS A 257 -0.51 -4.69 -8.88
C CYS A 257 0.33 -5.78 -8.23
N LYS A 258 1.67 -5.64 -8.22
CA LYS A 258 2.63 -6.53 -7.54
C LYS A 258 3.27 -5.77 -6.40
N VAL A 259 3.15 -6.26 -5.18
CA VAL A 259 3.80 -5.66 -4.00
C VAL A 259 5.26 -6.06 -3.98
N MET A 260 6.14 -5.22 -4.53
CA MET A 260 7.59 -5.50 -4.63
C MET A 260 8.28 -5.39 -3.28
N LYS A 261 7.76 -4.54 -2.40
CA LYS A 261 8.30 -4.31 -1.07
C LYS A 261 7.18 -3.94 -0.12
N THR A 262 7.16 -4.58 1.02
CA THR A 262 6.38 -4.20 2.20
C THR A 262 7.14 -4.66 3.45
N ARG A 263 6.80 -4.09 4.61
CA ARG A 263 7.32 -4.49 5.93
C ARG A 263 6.22 -5.14 6.78
N TYR A 264 5.02 -5.28 6.24
CA TYR A 264 3.81 -5.61 7.01
C TYR A 264 3.16 -6.92 6.55
N ALA A 265 3.48 -7.38 5.35
CA ALA A 265 2.96 -8.61 4.76
C ALA A 265 4.05 -9.28 3.91
N LYS A 266 3.71 -10.41 3.30
CA LYS A 266 4.61 -11.15 2.42
C LYS A 266 4.80 -10.39 1.09
N PRO A 267 6.04 -10.02 0.69
CA PRO A 267 6.29 -9.34 -0.57
C PRO A 267 6.16 -10.29 -1.77
N PHE A 268 6.13 -9.70 -2.98
CA PHE A 268 6.08 -10.34 -4.30
C PHE A 268 4.73 -10.95 -4.67
N GLU A 269 3.73 -10.86 -3.81
CA GLU A 269 2.36 -11.22 -4.15
C GLU A 269 1.73 -10.18 -5.09
N SER A 270 0.77 -10.62 -5.90
CA SER A 270 0.14 -9.78 -6.91
C SER A 270 -1.37 -9.98 -6.99
N VAL A 271 -2.07 -8.92 -7.38
CA VAL A 271 -3.51 -8.95 -7.66
C VAL A 271 -3.81 -8.17 -8.93
N GLN A 272 -4.83 -8.61 -9.68
CA GLN A 272 -5.38 -7.86 -10.80
C GLN A 272 -6.66 -7.16 -10.38
N VAL A 273 -6.64 -5.83 -10.40
CA VAL A 273 -7.78 -4.99 -10.05
C VAL A 273 -8.44 -4.46 -11.31
N LYS A 274 -9.72 -4.77 -11.51
CA LYS A 274 -10.52 -4.27 -12.63
C LYS A 274 -10.96 -2.84 -12.35
N ILE A 275 -10.72 -1.94 -13.29
CA ILE A 275 -11.12 -0.53 -13.24
C ILE A 275 -11.87 -0.21 -14.54
N PRO A 276 -13.19 -0.49 -14.61
CA PRO A 276 -14.04 -0.05 -15.73
C PRO A 276 -14.08 1.48 -15.80
N TYR A 277 -14.08 2.04 -17.03
CA TYR A 277 -14.09 3.50 -17.23
C TYR A 277 -15.40 4.15 -16.77
N GLU A 278 -16.51 3.44 -16.89
CA GLU A 278 -17.84 3.97 -16.59
C GLU A 278 -18.19 3.88 -15.09
N THR A 279 -17.89 2.75 -14.46
CA THR A 279 -18.31 2.45 -13.08
C THR A 279 -17.21 2.59 -12.04
N GLY A 280 -15.95 2.70 -12.50
CA GLY A 280 -14.80 2.71 -11.61
C GLY A 280 -14.50 1.34 -11.00
N MET A 281 -13.65 1.32 -10.01
CA MET A 281 -13.16 0.11 -9.36
C MET A 281 -14.19 -0.44 -8.36
N ASN A 282 -14.47 -1.74 -8.45
CA ASN A 282 -15.15 -2.47 -7.39
C ASN A 282 -14.13 -2.78 -6.26
N PRO A 283 -14.41 -2.42 -4.99
CA PRO A 283 -13.53 -2.67 -3.85
C PRO A 283 -13.15 -4.15 -3.65
N TYR A 284 -14.01 -5.07 -4.06
CA TYR A 284 -13.79 -6.52 -3.98
C TYR A 284 -13.02 -7.11 -5.17
N SER A 285 -12.67 -6.30 -6.16
CA SER A 285 -11.95 -6.77 -7.34
C SER A 285 -10.64 -7.46 -6.98
N GLY A 286 -10.43 -8.67 -7.49
CA GLY A 286 -9.26 -9.50 -7.20
C GLY A 286 -9.36 -10.34 -5.91
N LEU A 287 -10.37 -10.12 -5.06
CA LEU A 287 -10.49 -10.84 -3.78
C LEU A 287 -10.86 -12.31 -3.98
N VAL A 288 -11.66 -12.62 -4.99
CA VAL A 288 -12.00 -14.02 -5.33
C VAL A 288 -10.73 -14.79 -5.74
N ASP A 289 -9.89 -14.19 -6.59
CA ASP A 289 -8.63 -14.80 -7.03
C ASP A 289 -7.67 -15.00 -5.85
N LEU A 290 -7.59 -14.04 -4.95
CA LEU A 290 -6.80 -14.13 -3.72
C LEU A 290 -7.28 -15.29 -2.84
N ALA A 291 -8.60 -15.39 -2.60
CA ALA A 291 -9.18 -16.43 -1.76
C ALA A 291 -9.09 -17.84 -2.40
N GLU A 292 -9.14 -17.95 -3.72
CA GLU A 292 -8.84 -19.23 -4.42
C GLU A 292 -7.34 -19.58 -4.28
N GLY A 293 -6.46 -18.61 -4.45
CA GLY A 293 -5.00 -18.79 -4.36
C GLY A 293 -4.53 -19.26 -2.98
N THR A 294 -5.22 -18.84 -1.92
CA THR A 294 -4.96 -19.27 -0.54
C THR A 294 -5.71 -20.56 -0.15
N GLY A 295 -6.55 -21.11 -1.04
CA GLY A 295 -7.31 -22.33 -0.79
C GLY A 295 -8.57 -22.13 0.06
N LEU A 296 -8.91 -20.90 0.43
CA LEU A 296 -10.15 -20.60 1.17
C LEU A 296 -11.39 -20.81 0.33
N LEU A 297 -11.33 -20.37 -0.94
CA LEU A 297 -12.34 -20.73 -1.92
C LEU A 297 -11.88 -21.96 -2.72
N THR A 298 -12.64 -23.02 -2.63
CA THR A 298 -12.35 -24.28 -3.34
C THR A 298 -13.36 -24.54 -4.46
N LYS A 299 -12.89 -25.11 -5.57
CA LYS A 299 -13.79 -25.45 -6.68
C LYS A 299 -14.59 -26.70 -6.39
N GLN A 300 -15.92 -26.61 -6.59
CA GLN A 300 -16.83 -27.73 -6.55
C GLN A 300 -17.69 -27.73 -7.82
N GLY A 301 -17.29 -28.50 -8.81
CA GLY A 301 -17.85 -28.42 -10.16
C GLY A 301 -17.61 -27.04 -10.78
N ASN A 302 -18.69 -26.36 -11.19
CA ASN A 302 -18.66 -25.01 -11.75
C ASN A 302 -18.93 -23.88 -10.72
N ARG A 303 -18.95 -24.24 -9.43
CA ARG A 303 -19.15 -23.30 -8.32
C ARG A 303 -17.91 -23.20 -7.47
N LEU A 304 -17.85 -22.14 -6.64
CA LEU A 304 -16.85 -21.95 -5.60
C LEU A 304 -17.51 -22.16 -4.25
N ARG A 305 -16.81 -22.88 -3.41
CA ARG A 305 -17.23 -23.28 -2.06
C ARG A 305 -16.38 -22.56 -1.01
N PHE A 306 -17.02 -22.05 0.01
CA PHE A 306 -16.40 -21.52 1.23
C PHE A 306 -17.05 -22.19 2.44
N LEU A 307 -16.22 -22.62 3.39
CA LEU A 307 -16.67 -23.07 4.69
C LEU A 307 -16.30 -22.01 5.73
N THR A 308 -17.33 -21.37 6.31
CA THR A 308 -17.13 -20.35 7.34
C THR A 308 -16.56 -20.95 8.63
N SER A 309 -16.01 -20.10 9.52
CA SER A 309 -15.47 -20.54 10.82
C SER A 309 -16.54 -21.23 11.72
N ASP A 310 -17.81 -20.91 11.54
CA ASP A 310 -18.97 -21.55 12.20
C ASP A 310 -19.55 -22.74 11.43
N LYS A 311 -18.78 -23.29 10.48
CA LYS A 311 -19.10 -24.48 9.67
C LYS A 311 -20.32 -24.33 8.74
N GLN A 312 -20.70 -23.10 8.40
CA GLN A 312 -21.71 -22.86 7.37
C GLN A 312 -21.05 -22.96 5.98
N GLU A 313 -21.69 -23.70 5.07
CA GLU A 313 -21.25 -23.83 3.70
C GLU A 313 -21.90 -22.77 2.80
N ILE A 314 -21.07 -22.04 2.04
CA ILE A 314 -21.52 -21.10 1.01
C ILE A 314 -21.04 -21.66 -0.33
N LEU A 315 -21.97 -21.98 -1.23
CA LEU A 315 -21.71 -22.57 -2.53
C LEU A 315 -22.37 -21.74 -3.62
N GLN A 316 -21.59 -20.95 -4.37
CA GLN A 316 -22.10 -20.03 -5.37
C GLN A 316 -21.26 -20.06 -6.65
N PHE A 317 -21.83 -19.56 -7.74
CA PHE A 317 -21.06 -19.32 -8.97
C PHE A 317 -20.05 -18.20 -8.76
N ARG A 318 -18.92 -18.25 -9.45
CA ARG A 318 -17.86 -17.22 -9.38
C ARG A 318 -18.41 -15.78 -9.52
N LYS A 319 -19.38 -15.58 -10.43
CA LYS A 319 -19.99 -14.27 -10.68
C LYS A 319 -20.72 -13.71 -9.45
N ALA A 320 -21.42 -14.56 -8.68
CA ALA A 320 -22.07 -14.17 -7.42
C ALA A 320 -21.02 -13.75 -6.37
N TRP A 321 -19.90 -14.48 -6.28
CA TRP A 321 -18.77 -14.11 -5.45
C TRP A 321 -18.18 -12.74 -5.86
N GLU A 322 -17.87 -12.54 -7.15
CA GLU A 322 -17.30 -11.27 -7.65
C GLU A 322 -18.21 -10.07 -7.40
N ARG A 323 -19.52 -10.27 -7.31
CA ARG A 323 -20.51 -9.24 -6.97
C ARG A 323 -20.76 -9.08 -5.47
N ASN A 324 -20.12 -9.89 -4.64
CA ASN A 324 -20.36 -9.97 -3.21
C ASN A 324 -21.85 -10.17 -2.87
N GLU A 325 -22.57 -11.02 -3.63
CA GLU A 325 -23.98 -11.31 -3.38
C GLU A 325 -24.15 -11.87 -1.96
N ASP A 326 -25.17 -11.41 -1.24
CA ASP A 326 -25.45 -11.75 0.15
C ASP A 326 -24.27 -11.54 1.14
N GLY A 327 -23.32 -10.64 0.79
CA GLY A 327 -22.15 -10.35 1.60
C GLY A 327 -21.20 -11.55 1.74
N CYS A 328 -21.12 -12.40 0.71
CA CYS A 328 -20.31 -13.62 0.77
C CYS A 328 -18.82 -13.34 0.93
N LEU A 329 -18.26 -12.31 0.27
CA LEU A 329 -16.87 -11.91 0.43
C LEU A 329 -16.60 -11.21 1.76
N ASP A 330 -17.58 -10.53 2.34
CA ASP A 330 -17.44 -9.96 3.69
C ASP A 330 -17.28 -11.08 4.74
N LYS A 331 -17.96 -12.21 4.54
CA LYS A 331 -17.80 -13.39 5.38
C LYS A 331 -16.42 -14.02 5.20
N VAL A 332 -15.92 -14.10 3.96
CA VAL A 332 -14.54 -14.55 3.68
C VAL A 332 -13.52 -13.66 4.40
N MET A 333 -13.60 -12.33 4.23
CA MET A 333 -12.66 -11.40 4.87
C MET A 333 -12.68 -11.49 6.39
N ARG A 334 -13.86 -11.66 7.00
CA ARG A 334 -13.99 -11.79 8.45
C ARG A 334 -13.32 -13.06 8.99
N ASP A 335 -13.44 -14.16 8.25
CA ASP A 335 -12.97 -15.47 8.69
C ASP A 335 -11.57 -15.82 8.16
N PHE A 336 -11.01 -14.98 7.26
CA PHE A 336 -9.75 -15.24 6.55
C PHE A 336 -8.60 -15.58 7.49
N ASN A 337 -8.32 -14.72 8.44
CA ASN A 337 -7.19 -14.90 9.37
C ASN A 337 -7.39 -16.12 10.30
N LYS A 338 -8.62 -16.39 10.70
CA LYS A 338 -8.93 -17.53 11.57
C LYS A 338 -8.69 -18.88 10.90
N ILE A 339 -9.00 -18.96 9.60
CA ILE A 339 -8.85 -20.19 8.82
C ILE A 339 -7.39 -20.37 8.38
N GLU A 340 -6.69 -19.29 8.09
CA GLU A 340 -5.26 -19.33 7.74
C GLU A 340 -4.41 -19.83 8.93
N GLU A 341 -4.75 -19.47 10.17
CA GLU A 341 -4.14 -20.03 11.38
C GLU A 341 -4.34 -21.54 11.47
N VAL A 342 -5.54 -22.04 11.19
CA VAL A 342 -5.86 -23.47 11.21
C VAL A 342 -5.14 -24.24 10.09
N LEU A 343 -5.08 -23.67 8.88
CA LEU A 343 -4.41 -24.30 7.73
C LEU A 343 -2.88 -24.31 7.85
N SER A 344 -2.31 -23.38 8.61
CA SER A 344 -0.86 -23.27 8.82
C SER A 344 -0.34 -24.10 10.01
N THR A 345 -1.22 -24.64 10.84
CA THR A 345 -0.84 -25.54 11.95
C THR A 345 -0.55 -26.94 11.37
N PRO A 346 0.69 -27.47 11.54
CA PRO A 346 1.01 -28.82 11.08
C PRO A 346 0.08 -29.86 11.72
N GLU A 347 -0.39 -30.83 10.93
CA GLU A 347 -1.29 -31.91 11.40
C GLU A 347 -0.73 -32.77 12.57
N GLU A 348 0.54 -32.61 12.92
CA GLU A 348 1.19 -33.37 14.00
C GLU A 348 0.84 -32.91 15.44
N GLU A 349 0.26 -31.72 15.63
CA GLU A 349 -0.14 -31.27 16.99
C GLU A 349 -1.57 -31.71 17.40
N VAL A 350 -2.37 -32.22 16.47
CA VAL A 350 -3.78 -32.59 16.76
C VAL A 350 -3.89 -34.04 17.28
N ILE A 351 -2.82 -34.84 17.17
CA ILE A 351 -2.86 -36.27 17.57
C ILE A 351 -2.50 -36.49 19.07
N SER A 352 -2.03 -35.46 19.79
CA SER A 352 -1.52 -35.65 21.17
C SER A 352 -2.53 -35.45 22.31
N GLU A 353 -3.78 -35.06 22.06
CA GLU A 353 -4.77 -34.86 23.12
C GLU A 353 -5.86 -35.96 23.22
N GLU A 354 -5.97 -36.91 22.28
CA GLU A 354 -6.98 -37.99 22.35
C GLU A 354 -6.48 -39.35 22.84
N VAL A 355 -5.20 -39.50 23.24
CA VAL A 355 -4.63 -40.83 23.65
C VAL A 355 -4.30 -40.94 25.13
N ILE A 356 -4.87 -40.12 26.03
CA ILE A 356 -4.62 -40.23 27.47
C ILE A 356 -5.89 -40.62 28.28
N ILE A 357 -6.86 -41.32 27.72
CA ILE A 357 -7.97 -41.88 28.54
C ILE A 357 -8.27 -43.32 28.12
N GLU A 358 -7.33 -44.23 28.20
CA GLU A 358 -7.64 -45.68 28.28
C GLU A 358 -6.40 -46.52 28.65
N GLU A 359 -5.92 -46.39 29.87
CA GLU A 359 -5.11 -47.45 30.53
C GLU A 359 -5.09 -47.26 32.03
N VAL A 360 -6.21 -47.57 32.70
CA VAL A 360 -6.22 -47.99 34.11
C VAL A 360 -7.40 -48.90 34.29
N HIS A 361 -7.17 -50.20 34.21
CA HIS A 361 -7.78 -51.25 35.06
C HIS A 361 -7.60 -52.64 34.43
N GLU A 362 -6.58 -53.34 34.87
CA GLU A 362 -6.67 -54.77 35.15
C GLU A 362 -5.52 -55.17 36.05
N GLN A 363 -5.80 -55.36 37.33
CA GLN A 363 -4.96 -56.17 38.24
C GLN A 363 -5.38 -57.63 38.13
N PRO A 364 -4.47 -58.58 38.07
CA PRO A 364 -4.80 -59.98 38.25
C PRO A 364 -4.76 -60.34 39.73
N THR A 365 -5.82 -60.97 40.16
CA THR A 365 -5.88 -61.75 41.40
C THR A 365 -5.26 -63.13 41.20
N GLU A 366 -4.43 -63.53 42.20
CA GLU A 366 -3.77 -64.81 42.53
C GLU A 366 -2.48 -65.14 41.78
#